data_442e2c239a5362782cd311acbbe81c4c
#
_entry.id   442e2c239a5362782cd311acbbe81c4c
#
_cell.length_a   1.000
_cell.length_b   1.000
_cell.length_c   1.000
_cell.angle_alpha   90.00
_cell.angle_beta   90.00
_cell.angle_gamma   90.00
#
_symmetry.space_group_name_H-M   'P 1'
#
loop_
_entity.id
_entity.type
_entity.pdbx_description
1 polymer ?
#
loop_
_entity_poly.entity_id
_entity_poly.type
_entity_poly.pdbx_seq_one_letter_code
_entity_poly.pdbx_strand_id
1 'polypeptide(L)'
;MFLRKAEPFELDTIYSMGFDVWNGGLSFQEYLVNCQNSKKYQAGTWYVLVDGERIVSSLIVYSRLFGLQEGCFGIGSLVTAPELRHRGYGSKLVGLMKGELLNAPSCKAIYLHSDIGRKYYENLGFFSINDSDCLCVSKDQSHFENPIPTYF
;
A
#
# COMPACT_ATOMS: atom_id res chain seq x y z
N MET A 1 12.16 12.47 -8.40
CA MET A 1 11.07 11.68 -7.80
C MET A 1 11.65 10.40 -7.23
N PHE A 2 11.42 10.14 -5.95
CA PHE A 2 12.02 8.98 -5.29
C PHE A 2 11.13 8.44 -4.17
N LEU A 3 11.34 7.15 -3.86
CA LEU A 3 10.67 6.41 -2.79
C LEU A 3 11.53 6.47 -1.52
N ARG A 4 10.89 6.72 -0.37
CA ARG A 4 11.53 6.58 0.95
C ARG A 4 10.50 6.26 2.03
N LYS A 5 10.99 5.84 3.19
CA LYS A 5 10.13 5.72 4.36
C LYS A 5 9.62 7.09 4.79
N ALA A 6 8.41 7.13 5.32
CA ALA A 6 7.84 8.34 5.88
C ALA A 6 8.50 8.66 7.24
N GLU A 7 8.64 9.95 7.52
CA GLU A 7 9.01 10.43 8.84
C GLU A 7 7.77 10.54 9.73
N PRO A 8 7.89 10.34 11.06
CA PRO A 8 6.72 10.42 11.95
C PRO A 8 5.92 11.71 11.84
N PHE A 9 6.58 12.84 11.62
CA PHE A 9 5.90 14.13 11.50
C PHE A 9 5.14 14.29 10.18
N GLU A 10 5.31 13.37 9.24
CA GLU A 10 4.62 13.40 7.94
C GLU A 10 3.31 12.61 7.93
N LEU A 11 3.01 11.85 9.00
CA LEU A 11 1.86 10.95 9.01
C LEU A 11 0.53 11.69 8.83
N ASP A 12 0.36 12.86 9.45
CA ASP A 12 -0.89 13.62 9.27
C ASP A 12 -1.08 14.08 7.83
N THR A 13 -0.01 14.44 7.13
CA THR A 13 -0.06 14.74 5.71
C THR A 13 -0.49 13.51 4.90
N ILE A 14 0.07 12.34 5.23
CA ILE A 14 -0.29 11.07 4.59
C ILE A 14 -1.78 10.78 4.81
N TYR A 15 -2.25 10.84 6.06
CA TYR A 15 -3.65 10.58 6.39
C TYR A 15 -4.58 11.55 5.65
N SER A 16 -4.21 12.82 5.58
CA SER A 16 -5.04 13.84 4.94
C SER A 16 -5.26 13.61 3.45
N MET A 17 -4.32 12.96 2.77
CA MET A 17 -4.48 12.65 1.34
C MET A 17 -5.66 11.71 1.07
N GLY A 18 -6.03 10.86 2.04
CA GLY A 18 -7.14 9.91 1.89
C GLY A 18 -8.46 10.39 2.47
N PHE A 19 -8.52 11.60 3.01
CA PHE A 19 -9.73 12.07 3.70
C PHE A 19 -10.97 12.06 2.82
N ASP A 20 -10.86 12.51 1.59
CA ASP A 20 -12.00 12.57 0.66
C ASP A 20 -12.58 11.19 0.33
N VAL A 21 -11.75 10.15 0.39
CA VAL A 21 -12.14 8.77 0.04
C VAL A 21 -12.56 7.97 1.27
N TRP A 22 -11.83 8.14 2.40
CA TRP A 22 -11.93 7.24 3.54
C TRP A 22 -12.50 7.87 4.81
N ASN A 23 -13.13 9.07 4.72
CA ASN A 23 -13.61 9.78 5.91
C ASN A 23 -14.75 9.06 6.65
N GLY A 24 -15.52 8.20 5.97
CA GLY A 24 -16.61 7.47 6.62
C GLY A 24 -17.70 8.38 7.21
N GLY A 25 -17.84 9.59 6.70
CA GLY A 25 -18.79 10.57 7.23
C GLY A 25 -18.27 11.40 8.41
N LEU A 26 -17.02 11.18 8.83
CA LEU A 26 -16.40 11.91 9.92
C LEU A 26 -15.94 13.30 9.48
N SER A 27 -15.85 14.24 10.42
CA SER A 27 -15.17 15.50 10.20
C SER A 27 -13.66 15.25 9.99
N PHE A 28 -12.96 16.23 9.43
CA PHE A 28 -11.52 16.10 9.21
C PHE A 28 -10.76 15.82 10.51
N GLN A 29 -11.10 16.51 11.61
CA GLN A 29 -10.44 16.30 12.88
C GLN A 29 -10.72 14.90 13.45
N GLU A 30 -11.96 14.45 13.39
CA GLU A 30 -12.33 13.10 13.84
C GLU A 30 -11.59 12.03 13.01
N TYR A 31 -11.52 12.22 11.70
CA TYR A 31 -10.82 11.32 10.81
C TYR A 31 -9.32 11.24 11.16
N LEU A 32 -8.65 12.38 11.37
CA LEU A 32 -7.24 12.40 11.74
C LEU A 32 -7.00 11.66 13.05
N VAL A 33 -7.84 11.91 14.06
CA VAL A 33 -7.72 11.23 15.36
C VAL A 33 -7.87 9.72 15.18
N ASN A 34 -8.84 9.28 14.37
CA ASN A 34 -9.02 7.86 14.06
C ASN A 34 -7.80 7.25 13.39
N CYS A 35 -7.20 7.95 12.43
CA CYS A 35 -5.98 7.49 11.77
C CYS A 35 -4.82 7.37 12.77
N GLN A 36 -4.63 8.39 13.60
CA GLN A 36 -3.56 8.42 14.60
C GLN A 36 -3.68 7.27 15.60
N ASN A 37 -4.91 6.88 15.95
CA ASN A 37 -5.19 5.83 16.92
C ASN A 37 -5.35 4.45 16.29
N SER A 38 -5.26 4.33 14.96
CA SER A 38 -5.44 3.07 14.26
C SER A 38 -4.30 2.10 14.58
N LYS A 39 -4.62 0.98 15.21
CA LYS A 39 -3.67 -0.09 15.48
C LYS A 39 -3.10 -0.67 14.19
N LYS A 40 -3.95 -0.79 13.17
CA LYS A 40 -3.55 -1.25 11.84
C LYS A 40 -2.49 -0.32 11.25
N TYR A 41 -2.71 0.99 11.28
CA TYR A 41 -1.77 1.96 10.74
C TYR A 41 -0.46 2.03 11.52
N GLN A 42 -0.52 1.78 12.83
CA GLN A 42 0.68 1.74 13.67
C GLN A 42 1.51 0.47 13.45
N ALA A 43 0.89 -0.60 12.97
CA ALA A 43 1.55 -1.89 12.81
C ALA A 43 2.36 -2.02 11.52
N GLY A 44 2.13 -1.17 10.54
CA GLY A 44 2.85 -1.19 9.27
C GLY A 44 3.91 -0.13 9.16
N THR A 45 4.61 -0.13 8.03
CA THR A 45 5.62 0.88 7.70
C THR A 45 5.11 1.72 6.54
N TRP A 46 5.03 3.03 6.75
CA TRP A 46 4.58 3.96 5.71
C TRP A 46 5.74 4.37 4.80
N TYR A 47 5.44 4.39 3.50
CA TYR A 47 6.36 4.85 2.46
C TYR A 47 5.72 5.96 1.66
N VAL A 48 6.55 6.86 1.18
CA VAL A 48 6.11 8.02 0.39
C VAL A 48 6.87 8.11 -0.93
N LEU A 49 6.17 8.60 -1.94
CA LEU A 49 6.78 9.05 -3.18
C LEU A 49 6.93 10.56 -3.08
N VAL A 50 8.16 11.04 -3.24
CA VAL A 50 8.50 12.46 -3.12
C VAL A 50 8.88 13.01 -4.48
N ASP A 51 8.28 14.14 -4.86
CA ASP A 51 8.64 14.90 -6.05
C ASP A 51 9.09 16.29 -5.61
N GLY A 52 10.39 16.57 -5.78
CA GLY A 52 10.99 17.74 -5.18
C GLY A 52 10.97 17.65 -3.66
N GLU A 53 10.28 18.57 -3.01
CA GLU A 53 10.10 18.57 -1.55
C GLU A 53 8.69 18.13 -1.13
N ARG A 54 7.87 17.70 -2.10
CA ARG A 54 6.46 17.39 -1.86
C ARG A 54 6.21 15.89 -1.85
N ILE A 55 5.46 15.43 -0.85
CA ILE A 55 4.87 14.08 -0.84
C ILE A 55 3.69 14.08 -1.82
N VAL A 56 3.77 13.22 -2.84
CA VAL A 56 2.71 13.13 -3.85
C VAL A 56 1.84 11.89 -3.72
N SER A 57 2.39 10.81 -3.15
CA SER A 57 1.66 9.56 -2.97
C SER A 57 2.24 8.79 -1.78
N SER A 58 1.45 7.91 -1.19
CA SER A 58 1.89 7.09 -0.06
C SER A 58 1.20 5.73 -0.06
N LEU A 59 1.83 4.77 0.63
CA LEU A 59 1.27 3.45 0.90
C LEU A 59 1.84 2.92 2.21
N ILE A 60 1.22 1.87 2.75
CA ILE A 60 1.73 1.18 3.94
C ILE A 60 2.14 -0.24 3.57
N VAL A 61 3.20 -0.73 4.18
CA VAL A 61 3.68 -2.10 4.00
C VAL A 61 3.56 -2.85 5.32
N TYR A 62 2.94 -4.02 5.27
CA TYR A 62 2.79 -4.92 6.40
C TYR A 62 3.65 -6.16 6.22
N SER A 63 4.10 -6.74 7.34
CA SER A 63 4.75 -8.04 7.37
C SER A 63 4.31 -8.80 8.62
N ARG A 64 4.19 -10.12 8.51
CA ARG A 64 3.86 -11.01 9.63
C ARG A 64 2.52 -10.74 10.32
N LEU A 65 1.61 -10.04 9.64
CA LEU A 65 0.27 -9.71 10.11
C LEU A 65 -0.73 -10.18 9.06
N PHE A 66 -2.01 -10.21 9.41
CA PHE A 66 -3.11 -10.53 8.49
C PHE A 66 -2.94 -11.87 7.76
N GLY A 67 -2.25 -12.83 8.37
CA GLY A 67 -1.98 -14.12 7.73
C GLY A 67 -0.81 -14.12 6.77
N LEU A 68 -0.06 -13.02 6.69
CA LEU A 68 1.16 -12.96 5.87
C LEU A 68 2.24 -13.85 6.48
N GLN A 69 2.78 -14.77 5.68
CA GLN A 69 3.83 -15.66 6.09
C GLN A 69 5.18 -14.96 6.10
N GLU A 70 6.18 -15.59 6.71
CA GLU A 70 7.55 -15.05 6.71
C GLU A 70 8.04 -14.83 5.27
N GLY A 71 8.62 -13.67 5.01
CA GLY A 71 9.09 -13.29 3.68
C GLY A 71 8.00 -12.73 2.77
N CYS A 72 6.75 -12.70 3.23
CA CYS A 72 5.63 -12.14 2.48
C CYS A 72 5.27 -10.77 3.03
N PHE A 73 4.99 -9.84 2.13
CA PHE A 73 4.64 -8.45 2.46
C PHE A 73 3.27 -8.12 1.90
N GLY A 74 2.56 -7.22 2.57
CA GLY A 74 1.29 -6.69 2.11
C GLY A 74 1.39 -5.20 1.85
N ILE A 75 0.85 -4.73 0.73
CA ILE A 75 0.76 -3.31 0.41
C ILE A 75 -0.69 -2.88 0.61
N GLY A 76 -0.90 -1.82 1.39
CA GLY A 76 -2.23 -1.28 1.66
C GLY A 76 -2.28 0.23 1.60
N SER A 77 -3.48 0.76 1.69
CA SER A 77 -3.78 2.20 1.83
C SER A 77 -3.02 3.08 0.82
N LEU A 78 -2.98 2.65 -0.44
CA LEU A 78 -2.39 3.44 -1.52
C LEU A 78 -3.24 4.68 -1.77
N VAL A 79 -2.62 5.85 -1.73
CA VAL A 79 -3.30 7.12 -1.99
C VAL A 79 -2.36 8.11 -2.65
N THR A 80 -2.92 8.96 -3.51
CA THR A 80 -2.23 10.10 -4.13
C THR A 80 -2.93 11.37 -3.67
N ALA A 81 -2.17 12.45 -3.49
CA ALA A 81 -2.74 13.75 -3.16
C ALA A 81 -3.87 14.08 -4.15
N PRO A 82 -5.06 14.53 -3.67
CA PRO A 82 -6.24 14.66 -4.54
C PRO A 82 -6.01 15.46 -5.81
N GLU A 83 -5.28 16.57 -5.73
CA GLU A 83 -5.00 17.46 -6.87
C GLU A 83 -3.97 16.88 -7.86
N LEU A 84 -3.34 15.75 -7.50
CA LEU A 84 -2.32 15.11 -8.33
C LEU A 84 -2.76 13.76 -8.88
N ARG A 85 -4.00 13.36 -8.67
CA ARG A 85 -4.53 12.08 -9.15
C ARG A 85 -4.61 12.06 -10.68
N HIS A 86 -4.64 10.83 -11.23
CA HIS A 86 -4.71 10.55 -12.67
C HIS A 86 -3.48 11.03 -13.44
N ARG A 87 -2.33 11.13 -12.78
CA ARG A 87 -1.05 11.50 -13.38
C ARG A 87 0.00 10.39 -13.29
N GLY A 88 -0.40 9.20 -12.79
CA GLY A 88 0.48 8.03 -12.73
C GLY A 88 1.36 7.94 -11.47
N TYR A 89 1.19 8.80 -10.48
CA TYR A 89 2.02 8.77 -9.26
C TYR A 89 1.79 7.51 -8.43
N GLY A 90 0.54 7.07 -8.29
CA GLY A 90 0.24 5.82 -7.58
C GLY A 90 0.89 4.61 -8.22
N SER A 91 0.81 4.51 -9.56
CA SER A 91 1.46 3.44 -10.32
C SER A 91 2.97 3.49 -10.18
N LYS A 92 3.56 4.68 -10.20
CA LYS A 92 4.99 4.87 -10.00
C LYS A 92 5.42 4.39 -8.62
N LEU A 93 4.67 4.77 -7.58
CA LEU A 93 4.96 4.35 -6.20
C LEU A 93 4.89 2.84 -6.05
N VAL A 94 3.81 2.21 -6.52
CA VAL A 94 3.65 0.75 -6.43
C VAL A 94 4.77 0.04 -7.19
N GLY A 95 5.12 0.52 -8.38
CA GLY A 95 6.21 -0.07 -9.17
C GLY A 95 7.55 0.00 -8.46
N LEU A 96 7.89 1.15 -7.88
CA LEU A 96 9.12 1.32 -7.11
C LEU A 96 9.14 0.45 -5.86
N MET A 97 8.01 0.40 -5.12
CA MET A 97 7.91 -0.40 -3.90
C MET A 97 8.03 -1.89 -4.22
N LYS A 98 7.35 -2.34 -5.26
CA LYS A 98 7.46 -3.72 -5.74
C LYS A 98 8.91 -4.08 -6.05
N GLY A 99 9.61 -3.22 -6.79
CA GLY A 99 11.01 -3.45 -7.14
C GLY A 99 11.90 -3.52 -5.91
N GLU A 100 11.72 -2.60 -4.96
CA GLU A 100 12.53 -2.58 -3.75
C GLU A 100 12.29 -3.81 -2.87
N LEU A 101 11.03 -4.19 -2.66
CA LEU A 101 10.70 -5.38 -1.87
C LEU A 101 11.23 -6.66 -2.53
N LEU A 102 10.98 -6.84 -3.83
CA LEU A 102 11.44 -8.04 -4.55
C LEU A 102 12.97 -8.14 -4.61
N ASN A 103 13.66 -7.02 -4.52
CA ASN A 103 15.12 -7.01 -4.52
C ASN A 103 15.72 -7.47 -3.19
N ALA A 104 14.94 -7.47 -2.11
CA ALA A 104 15.38 -8.00 -0.81
C ALA A 104 15.48 -9.53 -0.88
N PRO A 105 16.63 -10.14 -0.45
CA PRO A 105 16.81 -11.59 -0.58
C PRO A 105 15.77 -12.41 0.17
N SER A 106 15.25 -11.89 1.28
CA SER A 106 14.28 -12.58 2.12
C SER A 106 12.84 -12.46 1.61
N CYS A 107 12.59 -11.62 0.62
CA CYS A 107 11.23 -11.44 0.09
C CYS A 107 10.83 -12.63 -0.79
N LYS A 108 9.68 -13.21 -0.47
CA LYS A 108 9.10 -14.32 -1.24
C LYS A 108 7.93 -13.84 -2.10
N ALA A 109 7.08 -13.00 -1.56
CA ALA A 109 5.87 -12.56 -2.26
C ALA A 109 5.38 -11.23 -1.71
N ILE A 110 4.64 -10.51 -2.54
CA ILE A 110 3.94 -9.26 -2.17
C ILE A 110 2.46 -9.44 -2.51
N TYR A 111 1.60 -9.18 -1.52
CA TYR A 111 0.15 -9.27 -1.64
C TYR A 111 -0.49 -7.91 -1.51
N LEU A 112 -1.64 -7.75 -2.14
CA LEU A 112 -2.51 -6.60 -1.90
C LEU A 112 -3.97 -6.99 -2.13
N HIS A 113 -4.88 -6.23 -1.52
CA HIS A 113 -6.32 -6.36 -1.75
C HIS A 113 -6.77 -5.11 -2.50
N SER A 114 -7.36 -5.29 -3.70
CA SER A 114 -7.78 -4.17 -4.51
C SER A 114 -9.21 -3.76 -4.20
N ASP A 115 -9.43 -2.47 -3.96
CA ASP A 115 -10.76 -1.87 -3.84
C ASP A 115 -11.23 -1.21 -5.15
N ILE A 116 -10.38 -1.23 -6.19
CA ILE A 116 -10.66 -0.57 -7.48
C ILE A 116 -10.69 -1.56 -8.64
N GLY A 117 -10.85 -2.86 -8.36
CA GLY A 117 -10.78 -3.91 -9.35
C GLY A 117 -9.35 -4.39 -9.58
N ARG A 118 -9.20 -5.39 -10.43
CA ARG A 118 -7.93 -6.11 -10.60
C ARG A 118 -7.02 -5.51 -11.66
N LYS A 119 -7.60 -4.92 -12.71
CA LYS A 119 -6.87 -4.52 -13.90
C LYS A 119 -5.75 -3.53 -13.62
N TYR A 120 -5.98 -2.58 -12.73
CA TYR A 120 -4.97 -1.59 -12.37
C TYR A 120 -3.68 -2.26 -11.89
N TYR A 121 -3.82 -3.23 -10.99
CA TYR A 121 -2.66 -3.93 -10.42
C TYR A 121 -2.13 -5.02 -11.35
N GLU A 122 -2.99 -5.64 -12.16
CA GLU A 122 -2.54 -6.57 -13.19
C GLU A 122 -1.60 -5.88 -14.19
N ASN A 123 -1.89 -4.64 -14.54
CA ASN A 123 -1.03 -3.83 -15.40
C ASN A 123 0.33 -3.52 -14.75
N LEU A 124 0.42 -3.62 -13.43
CA LEU A 124 1.66 -3.42 -12.67
C LEU A 124 2.39 -4.73 -12.37
N GLY A 125 1.94 -5.84 -12.95
CA GLY A 125 2.59 -7.14 -12.85
C GLY A 125 2.10 -8.02 -11.71
N PHE A 126 1.00 -7.69 -11.07
CA PHE A 126 0.36 -8.54 -10.05
C PHE A 126 -0.61 -9.51 -10.71
N PHE A 127 -0.84 -10.65 -10.03
CA PHE A 127 -1.74 -11.68 -10.52
C PHE A 127 -2.84 -11.94 -9.49
N SER A 128 -4.08 -12.04 -9.95
CA SER A 128 -5.22 -12.35 -9.08
C SER A 128 -5.11 -13.78 -8.54
N ILE A 129 -5.38 -13.96 -7.24
CA ILE A 129 -5.37 -15.26 -6.59
C ILE A 129 -6.81 -15.77 -6.55
N ASN A 130 -7.02 -16.98 -7.06
CA ASN A 130 -8.33 -17.66 -7.04
C ASN A 130 -9.47 -16.78 -7.56
N ASP A 131 -9.17 -15.97 -8.59
CA ASP A 131 -10.15 -15.08 -9.21
C ASP A 131 -10.76 -14.08 -8.23
N SER A 132 -10.01 -13.71 -7.19
CA SER A 132 -10.42 -12.75 -6.15
C SER A 132 -9.80 -11.37 -6.41
N ASP A 133 -10.15 -10.40 -5.55
CA ASP A 133 -9.54 -9.08 -5.54
C ASP A 133 -8.23 -9.03 -4.74
N CYS A 134 -7.76 -10.16 -4.24
CA CYS A 134 -6.43 -10.29 -3.68
C CYS A 134 -5.45 -10.64 -4.79
N LEU A 135 -4.43 -9.83 -4.96
CA LEU A 135 -3.42 -10.02 -5.99
C LEU A 135 -2.05 -10.24 -5.36
N CYS A 136 -1.19 -10.91 -6.10
CA CYS A 136 0.15 -11.28 -5.62
C CYS A 136 1.16 -11.16 -6.74
N VAL A 137 2.38 -10.79 -6.38
CA VAL A 137 3.56 -10.97 -7.22
C VAL A 137 4.58 -11.74 -6.40
N SER A 138 5.23 -12.72 -7.01
CA SER A 138 6.11 -13.64 -6.31
C SER A 138 7.28 -14.02 -7.21
N LYS A 139 8.43 -14.27 -6.57
CA LYS A 139 9.60 -14.86 -7.25
C LYS A 139 9.36 -16.34 -7.58
N ASP A 140 8.45 -16.98 -6.84
CA ASP A 140 8.12 -18.39 -6.97
C ASP A 140 6.60 -18.53 -7.01
N GLN A 141 6.08 -19.20 -8.05
CA GLN A 141 4.66 -19.36 -8.28
C GLN A 141 3.96 -20.18 -7.20
N SER A 142 4.69 -20.92 -6.36
CA SER A 142 4.09 -21.70 -5.26
C SER A 142 3.27 -20.81 -4.30
N HIS A 143 3.56 -19.52 -4.21
CA HIS A 143 2.84 -18.60 -3.34
C HIS A 143 1.41 -18.32 -3.80
N PHE A 144 1.07 -18.59 -5.06
CA PHE A 144 -0.30 -18.48 -5.54
C PHE A 144 -1.22 -19.57 -4.99
N GLU A 145 -0.65 -20.63 -4.44
CA GLU A 145 -1.39 -21.73 -3.81
C GLU A 145 -1.58 -21.52 -2.30
N ASN A 146 -0.95 -20.52 -1.71
CA ASN A 146 -1.04 -20.22 -0.29
C ASN A 146 -2.42 -19.64 0.04
N PRO A 147 -2.88 -19.79 1.30
CA PRO A 147 -4.10 -19.12 1.74
C PRO A 147 -4.02 -17.63 1.52
N ILE A 148 -5.15 -17.03 1.11
CA ILE A 148 -5.24 -15.59 0.92
C ILE A 148 -5.13 -14.90 2.28
N PRO A 149 -4.25 -13.89 2.43
CA PRO A 149 -4.20 -13.09 3.65
C PRO A 149 -5.54 -12.40 3.93
N THR A 150 -5.82 -12.11 5.19
CA THR A 150 -6.98 -11.30 5.52
C THR A 150 -6.79 -9.88 5.03
N TYR A 151 -7.91 -9.19 4.77
CA TYR A 151 -7.89 -7.82 4.25
C TYR A 151 -7.08 -6.87 5.14
N PHE A 152 -6.29 -6.03 4.49
CA PHE A 152 -5.46 -5.04 5.19
C PHE A 152 -5.41 -3.69 4.46
#